data_4aea957403c0824f2df2c9b414823588
#
_entry.id   4aea957403c0824f2df2c9b414823588
#
_cell.length_a   1.000
_cell.length_b   1.000
_cell.length_c   1.000
_cell.angle_alpha   90.00
_cell.angle_beta   90.00
_cell.angle_gamma   90.00
#
_symmetry.space_group_name_H-M   'P 1'
#
loop_
_entity.id
_entity.type
_entity.pdbx_description
1 polymer ?
#
loop_
_entity_poly.entity_id
_entity_poly.type
_entity_poly.pdbx_seq_one_letter_code
_entity_poly.pdbx_strand_id
1 'polypeptide(L)'
;MIKYVFFMTNQDHWFNLAKDLFDSKIARPILWLGDDVHYNKARDLFGKDVIKNLILIHKPYMIDSVDYNGEFEDFFMSENYKRSKDKCLKMMDRLDLNSTFSRLDREVYFHNVILWTLNKFSQSKPDVFITVENPHSWAQYLIYEICDFLEVPTFKFNNWMPVPLLFLENMKTNIRVNRPANYLITEYENQVEFSIKSFIYDLNTKKENFEIFY
;
A
#
# COMPACT_ATOMS: atom_id res chain seq x y z
N MET A 1 -0.31 16.06 -9.22
CA MET A 1 -0.25 14.59 -9.44
C MET A 1 -0.32 13.94 -8.08
N ILE A 2 -1.32 13.09 -7.86
CA ILE A 2 -1.52 12.34 -6.62
C ILE A 2 -0.35 11.38 -6.40
N LYS A 3 0.19 11.35 -5.18
CA LYS A 3 1.28 10.46 -4.77
C LYS A 3 0.71 9.28 -4.00
N TYR A 4 0.83 8.07 -4.53
CA TYR A 4 0.27 6.91 -3.89
C TYR A 4 1.32 5.85 -3.53
N VAL A 5 1.03 5.13 -2.45
CA VAL A 5 1.72 3.89 -2.10
C VAL A 5 0.85 2.74 -2.57
N PHE A 6 1.43 1.79 -3.27
CA PHE A 6 0.70 0.64 -3.78
C PHE A 6 1.33 -0.67 -3.35
N PHE A 7 0.50 -1.55 -2.81
CA PHE A 7 0.88 -2.89 -2.41
C PHE A 7 0.20 -3.90 -3.33
N MET A 8 0.98 -4.61 -4.15
CA MET A 8 0.47 -5.33 -5.31
C MET A 8 0.79 -6.80 -5.36
N THR A 9 -0.01 -7.45 -6.23
CA THR A 9 0.26 -8.75 -6.81
C THR A 9 0.75 -8.63 -8.26
N ASN A 10 1.34 -9.73 -8.79
CA ASN A 10 1.95 -9.89 -10.11
C ASN A 10 0.98 -9.87 -11.29
N GLN A 11 0.16 -8.86 -11.45
CA GLN A 11 -0.81 -8.86 -12.51
C GLN A 11 -0.59 -7.70 -13.47
N ASP A 12 -0.52 -7.98 -14.77
CA ASP A 12 -0.27 -7.00 -15.82
C ASP A 12 -1.24 -5.81 -15.77
N HIS A 13 -2.49 -6.04 -15.41
CA HIS A 13 -3.49 -4.97 -15.36
C HIS A 13 -3.18 -3.89 -14.31
N TRP A 14 -2.58 -4.24 -13.16
CA TRP A 14 -2.18 -3.25 -12.17
C TRP A 14 -1.02 -2.38 -12.67
N PHE A 15 -0.05 -3.01 -13.36
CA PHE A 15 1.03 -2.27 -13.97
C PHE A 15 0.53 -1.33 -15.08
N ASN A 16 -0.35 -1.83 -15.96
CA ASN A 16 -0.91 -1.04 -17.04
C ASN A 16 -1.72 0.15 -16.51
N LEU A 17 -2.53 -0.07 -15.46
CA LEU A 17 -3.26 0.99 -14.80
C LEU A 17 -2.33 2.06 -14.21
N ALA A 18 -1.30 1.64 -13.48
CA ALA A 18 -0.33 2.58 -12.92
C ALA A 18 0.40 3.37 -14.00
N LYS A 19 0.74 2.72 -15.12
CA LYS A 19 1.33 3.36 -16.29
C LYS A 19 0.40 4.42 -16.90
N ASP A 20 -0.87 4.07 -17.12
CA ASP A 20 -1.86 4.99 -17.68
C ASP A 20 -2.09 6.21 -16.79
N LEU A 21 -2.16 6.01 -15.47
CA LEU A 21 -2.28 7.10 -14.51
C LEU A 21 -1.06 8.02 -14.52
N PHE A 22 0.13 7.44 -14.66
CA PHE A 22 1.39 8.18 -14.73
C PHE A 22 1.49 8.97 -16.04
N ASP A 23 1.24 8.34 -17.19
CA ASP A 23 1.28 8.95 -18.51
C ASP A 23 0.25 10.08 -18.64
N SER A 24 -0.93 9.88 -18.05
CA SER A 24 -1.99 10.90 -17.97
C SER A 24 -1.72 12.02 -16.94
N LYS A 25 -0.60 11.96 -16.23
CA LYS A 25 -0.22 12.92 -15.16
C LYS A 25 -1.26 13.04 -14.02
N ILE A 26 -2.10 12.05 -13.84
CA ILE A 26 -3.12 12.00 -12.78
C ILE A 26 -2.48 11.60 -11.45
N ALA A 27 -1.76 10.48 -11.44
CA ALA A 27 -1.13 9.96 -10.24
C ALA A 27 0.22 9.31 -10.53
N ARG A 28 1.08 9.25 -9.50
CA ARG A 28 2.36 8.54 -9.58
C ARG A 28 2.59 7.70 -8.32
N PRO A 29 3.13 6.50 -8.45
CA PRO A 29 3.57 5.77 -7.27
C PRO A 29 4.81 6.47 -6.67
N ILE A 30 4.83 6.57 -5.35
CA ILE A 30 6.02 6.97 -4.59
C ILE A 30 6.67 5.78 -3.89
N LEU A 31 5.89 4.72 -3.70
CA LEU A 31 6.33 3.42 -3.26
C LEU A 31 5.40 2.38 -3.88
N TRP A 32 6.01 1.46 -4.61
CA TRP A 32 5.34 0.32 -5.19
C TRP A 32 5.99 -0.96 -4.66
N LEU A 33 5.24 -1.69 -3.87
CA LEU A 33 5.66 -2.95 -3.31
C LEU A 33 5.08 -4.07 -4.16
N GLY A 34 5.88 -4.58 -5.06
CA GLY A 34 5.51 -5.62 -6.00
C GLY A 34 6.53 -6.76 -6.02
N ASP A 35 6.29 -7.74 -6.85
CA ASP A 35 7.21 -8.84 -7.05
C ASP A 35 8.06 -8.65 -8.31
N ASP A 36 8.85 -9.69 -8.65
CA ASP A 36 9.90 -9.60 -9.68
C ASP A 36 9.38 -9.43 -11.11
N VAL A 37 8.14 -9.82 -11.42
CA VAL A 37 7.67 -9.92 -12.82
C VAL A 37 7.64 -8.56 -13.51
N HIS A 38 7.16 -7.53 -12.80
CA HIS A 38 7.10 -6.17 -13.34
C HIS A 38 8.15 -5.24 -12.77
N TYR A 39 9.00 -5.74 -11.87
CA TYR A 39 9.98 -4.93 -11.17
C TYR A 39 10.84 -4.09 -12.11
N ASN A 40 11.42 -4.69 -13.14
CA ASN A 40 12.29 -3.97 -14.07
C ASN A 40 11.51 -2.93 -14.88
N LYS A 41 10.35 -3.28 -15.42
CA LYS A 41 9.50 -2.36 -16.18
C LYS A 41 9.04 -1.18 -15.31
N ALA A 42 8.60 -1.47 -14.10
CA ALA A 42 8.13 -0.45 -13.17
C ALA A 42 9.27 0.44 -12.67
N ARG A 43 10.46 -0.13 -12.42
CA ARG A 43 11.65 0.63 -12.07
C ARG A 43 12.08 1.59 -13.18
N ASP A 44 12.04 1.13 -14.41
CA ASP A 44 12.45 1.93 -15.56
C ASP A 44 11.46 3.06 -15.85
N LEU A 45 10.17 2.84 -15.57
CA LEU A 45 9.12 3.85 -15.76
C LEU A 45 9.02 4.84 -14.59
N PHE A 46 9.03 4.36 -13.34
CA PHE A 46 8.75 5.17 -12.14
C PHE A 46 10.02 5.58 -11.37
N GLY A 47 11.15 4.96 -11.67
CA GLY A 47 12.43 5.21 -11.01
C GLY A 47 12.81 4.16 -9.95
N LYS A 48 14.11 4.01 -9.72
CA LYS A 48 14.67 2.99 -8.81
C LYS A 48 14.24 3.17 -7.36
N ASP A 49 14.04 4.41 -6.93
CA ASP A 49 13.70 4.73 -5.53
C ASP A 49 12.24 4.47 -5.19
N VAL A 50 11.39 4.35 -6.22
CA VAL A 50 9.95 4.13 -6.07
C VAL A 50 9.63 2.65 -5.92
N ILE A 51 10.28 1.82 -6.73
CA ILE A 51 9.95 0.39 -6.80
C ILE A 51 10.80 -0.39 -5.81
N LYS A 52 10.13 -1.19 -4.99
CA LYS A 52 10.77 -2.18 -4.10
C LYS A 52 10.15 -3.54 -4.32
N ASN A 53 11.03 -4.53 -4.40
CA ASN A 53 10.59 -5.91 -4.53
C ASN A 53 10.06 -6.38 -3.16
N LEU A 54 8.80 -6.80 -3.14
CA LEU A 54 8.15 -7.28 -1.94
C LEU A 54 8.85 -8.50 -1.32
N ILE A 55 9.36 -9.40 -2.16
CA ILE A 55 10.11 -10.57 -1.70
C ILE A 55 11.36 -10.13 -0.93
N LEU A 56 11.99 -9.04 -1.33
CA LEU A 56 13.18 -8.52 -0.67
C LEU A 56 12.86 -7.88 0.68
N ILE A 57 11.68 -7.29 0.84
CA ILE A 57 11.22 -6.75 2.13
C ILE A 57 11.03 -7.87 3.16
N HIS A 58 10.74 -9.08 2.73
CA HIS A 58 10.66 -10.24 3.62
C HIS A 58 12.03 -10.83 4.01
N LYS A 59 13.14 -10.30 3.46
CA LYS A 59 14.49 -10.74 3.76
C LYS A 59 15.21 -9.73 4.67
N PRO A 60 15.64 -10.14 5.88
CA PRO A 60 16.17 -9.22 6.90
C PRO A 60 17.38 -8.37 6.49
N TYR A 61 18.16 -8.83 5.51
CA TYR A 61 19.41 -8.21 5.08
C TYR A 61 19.26 -7.25 3.87
N MET A 62 18.03 -6.99 3.41
CA MET A 62 17.81 -6.21 2.17
C MET A 62 17.38 -4.77 2.43
N ILE A 63 17.15 -4.41 3.67
CA ILE A 63 16.90 -3.03 4.08
C ILE A 63 18.12 -2.57 4.85
N ASP A 64 18.81 -1.58 4.29
CA ASP A 64 19.91 -0.93 4.99
C ASP A 64 19.40 -0.35 6.32
N SER A 65 20.22 -0.44 7.34
CA SER A 65 19.92 0.19 8.62
C SER A 65 19.71 1.69 8.40
N VAL A 66 18.58 2.18 8.83
CA VAL A 66 18.29 3.62 8.83
C VAL A 66 18.69 4.16 10.17
N ASP A 67 19.55 5.19 10.18
CA ASP A 67 19.91 5.85 11.41
C ASP A 67 18.68 6.49 12.07
N TYR A 68 18.48 6.16 13.33
CA TYR A 68 17.42 6.73 14.13
C TYR A 68 17.86 8.11 14.65
N ASN A 69 17.13 9.15 14.28
CA ASN A 69 17.42 10.53 14.66
C ASN A 69 16.41 11.13 15.67
N GLY A 70 15.55 10.30 16.25
CA GLY A 70 14.51 10.74 17.18
C GLY A 70 13.23 11.30 16.53
N GLU A 71 13.23 11.51 15.22
CA GLU A 71 12.12 12.15 14.49
C GLU A 71 10.79 11.36 14.53
N PHE A 72 10.87 10.06 14.85
CA PHE A 72 9.73 9.14 14.79
C PHE A 72 9.27 8.60 16.15
N GLU A 73 9.67 9.25 17.26
CA GLU A 73 9.32 8.82 18.62
C GLU A 73 7.81 8.69 18.82
N ASP A 74 7.02 9.61 18.28
CA ASP A 74 5.57 9.61 18.40
C ASP A 74 4.95 8.33 17.86
N PHE A 75 5.48 7.78 16.74
CA PHE A 75 5.01 6.50 16.24
C PHE A 75 5.30 5.37 17.23
N PHE A 76 6.51 5.31 17.79
CA PHE A 76 6.87 4.24 18.72
C PHE A 76 6.09 4.29 20.04
N MET A 77 5.57 5.45 20.41
CA MET A 77 4.69 5.62 21.57
C MET A 77 3.20 5.38 21.28
N SER A 78 2.82 5.23 20.00
CA SER A 78 1.44 5.14 19.54
C SER A 78 0.81 3.74 19.75
N GLU A 79 -0.53 3.70 19.73
CA GLU A 79 -1.28 2.44 19.69
C GLU A 79 -1.09 1.70 18.36
N ASN A 80 -0.82 2.41 17.25
CA ASN A 80 -0.52 1.82 15.96
C ASN A 80 0.76 0.97 16.03
N TYR A 81 1.80 1.47 16.71
CA TYR A 81 3.01 0.68 16.91
C TYR A 81 2.75 -0.58 17.74
N LYS A 82 2.00 -0.47 18.85
CA LYS A 82 1.69 -1.63 19.70
C LYS A 82 0.93 -2.70 18.92
N ARG A 83 -0.12 -2.29 18.17
CA ARG A 83 -0.89 -3.21 17.33
C ARG A 83 -0.04 -3.85 16.24
N SER A 84 0.79 -3.05 15.56
CA SER A 84 1.65 -3.56 14.49
C SER A 84 2.70 -4.52 15.01
N LYS A 85 3.34 -4.22 16.14
CA LYS A 85 4.34 -5.10 16.76
C LYS A 85 3.76 -6.47 17.11
N ASP A 86 2.62 -6.51 17.80
CA ASP A 86 1.99 -7.77 18.19
C ASP A 86 1.60 -8.62 16.98
N LYS A 87 0.93 -8.04 16.00
CA LYS A 87 0.45 -8.77 14.82
C LYS A 87 1.56 -9.15 13.86
N CYS A 88 2.45 -8.22 13.53
CA CYS A 88 3.52 -8.48 12.57
C CYS A 88 4.48 -9.57 13.05
N LEU A 89 4.87 -9.53 14.33
CA LEU A 89 5.77 -10.55 14.87
C LEU A 89 5.11 -11.94 14.89
N LYS A 90 3.82 -12.04 15.20
CA LYS A 90 3.06 -13.28 15.07
C LYS A 90 2.94 -13.77 13.61
N MET A 91 2.82 -12.84 12.66
CA MET A 91 2.83 -13.20 11.23
C MET A 91 4.20 -13.69 10.78
N MET A 92 5.29 -13.05 11.24
CA MET A 92 6.66 -13.51 10.97
C MET A 92 6.93 -14.88 11.56
N ASP A 93 6.46 -15.15 12.78
CA ASP A 93 6.60 -16.46 13.43
C ASP A 93 5.95 -17.58 12.60
N ARG A 94 4.80 -17.31 11.98
CA ARG A 94 4.10 -18.30 11.13
C ARG A 94 4.80 -18.54 9.78
N LEU A 95 5.57 -17.57 9.28
CA LEU A 95 6.30 -17.70 8.01
C LEU A 95 7.64 -18.42 8.18
N ASP A 96 8.21 -18.42 9.38
CA ASP A 96 9.48 -19.06 9.68
C ASP A 96 9.27 -20.43 10.37
N LEU A 97 8.76 -21.38 9.59
CA LEU A 97 8.44 -22.73 10.07
C LEU A 97 9.63 -23.50 10.66
N ASN A 98 10.84 -23.13 10.24
CA ASN A 98 12.08 -23.79 10.67
C ASN A 98 12.77 -23.05 11.83
N SER A 99 12.16 -21.99 12.35
CA SER A 99 12.75 -21.14 13.38
C SER A 99 14.17 -20.66 13.04
N THR A 100 14.36 -20.28 11.79
CA THR A 100 15.66 -19.87 11.24
C THR A 100 16.14 -18.56 11.85
N PHE A 101 15.20 -17.70 12.23
CA PHE A 101 15.47 -16.40 12.84
C PHE A 101 15.02 -16.38 14.30
N SER A 102 15.89 -15.85 15.17
CA SER A 102 15.52 -15.65 16.57
C SER A 102 14.41 -14.58 16.68
N ARG A 103 13.74 -14.53 17.83
CA ARG A 103 12.77 -13.47 18.13
C ARG A 103 13.43 -12.09 18.04
N LEU A 104 14.67 -11.95 18.52
CA LEU A 104 15.42 -10.71 18.48
C LEU A 104 15.68 -10.27 17.04
N ASP A 105 16.10 -11.18 16.16
CA ASP A 105 16.34 -10.87 14.75
C ASP A 105 15.08 -10.33 14.08
N ARG A 106 13.92 -10.93 14.36
CA ARG A 106 12.63 -10.47 13.85
C ARG A 106 12.26 -9.08 14.36
N GLU A 107 12.51 -8.82 15.65
CA GLU A 107 12.25 -7.49 16.23
C GLU A 107 13.16 -6.43 15.63
N VAL A 108 14.44 -6.71 15.48
CA VAL A 108 15.39 -5.80 14.83
C VAL A 108 14.95 -5.52 13.40
N TYR A 109 14.60 -6.56 12.65
CA TYR A 109 14.14 -6.41 11.29
C TYR A 109 12.83 -5.62 11.19
N PHE A 110 11.88 -5.91 12.04
CA PHE A 110 10.63 -5.17 12.14
C PHE A 110 10.87 -3.67 12.37
N HIS A 111 11.76 -3.30 13.30
CA HIS A 111 12.13 -1.91 13.55
C HIS A 111 12.82 -1.25 12.35
N ASN A 112 13.71 -1.96 11.68
CA ASN A 112 14.36 -1.43 10.47
C ASN A 112 13.35 -1.11 9.37
N VAL A 113 12.34 -1.96 9.16
CA VAL A 113 11.26 -1.70 8.18
C VAL A 113 10.41 -0.50 8.60
N ILE A 114 10.13 -0.33 9.88
CA ILE A 114 9.43 0.88 10.38
C ILE A 114 10.22 2.13 10.03
N LEU A 115 11.48 2.20 10.45
CA LEU A 115 12.32 3.38 10.23
C LEU A 115 12.47 3.69 8.74
N TRP A 116 12.69 2.66 7.92
CA TRP A 116 12.76 2.82 6.48
C TRP A 116 11.45 3.37 5.90
N THR A 117 10.30 2.84 6.32
CA THR A 117 8.99 3.28 5.82
C THR A 117 8.69 4.71 6.25
N LEU A 118 8.89 5.04 7.52
CA LEU A 118 8.66 6.38 8.05
C LEU A 118 9.57 7.41 7.36
N ASN A 119 10.86 7.10 7.20
CA ASN A 119 11.79 7.96 6.48
C ASN A 119 11.36 8.17 5.01
N LYS A 120 10.96 7.09 4.33
CA LYS A 120 10.45 7.18 2.96
C LYS A 120 9.20 8.06 2.88
N PHE A 121 8.29 7.94 3.84
CA PHE A 121 7.04 8.71 3.84
C PHE A 121 7.25 10.16 4.25
N SER A 122 8.15 10.47 5.19
CA SER A 122 8.50 11.85 5.54
C SER A 122 9.03 12.63 4.34
N GLN A 123 9.87 11.98 3.53
CA GLN A 123 10.43 12.57 2.31
C GLN A 123 9.43 12.70 1.17
N SER A 124 8.60 11.69 0.97
CA SER A 124 7.73 11.57 -0.22
C SER A 124 6.32 12.09 0.01
N LYS A 125 5.83 12.06 1.24
CA LYS A 125 4.48 12.49 1.67
C LYS A 125 3.39 11.88 0.79
N PRO A 126 3.00 10.60 1.04
CA PRO A 126 1.94 9.96 0.28
C PRO A 126 0.60 10.65 0.51
N ASP A 127 -0.20 10.78 -0.54
CA ASP A 127 -1.58 11.27 -0.46
C ASP A 127 -2.56 10.11 -0.18
N VAL A 128 -2.18 8.87 -0.54
CA VAL A 128 -3.05 7.69 -0.38
C VAL A 128 -2.25 6.38 -0.37
N PHE A 129 -2.71 5.40 0.39
CA PHE A 129 -2.27 4.01 0.34
C PHE A 129 -3.38 3.15 -0.26
N ILE A 130 -3.01 2.32 -1.25
CA ILE A 130 -3.92 1.43 -1.96
C ILE A 130 -3.37 0.00 -1.90
N THR A 131 -4.24 -0.95 -1.60
CA THR A 131 -3.91 -2.39 -1.62
C THR A 131 -4.98 -3.17 -2.38
N VAL A 132 -4.60 -4.33 -2.94
CA VAL A 132 -5.51 -5.17 -3.71
C VAL A 132 -6.43 -6.05 -2.85
N GLU A 133 -6.15 -6.12 -1.55
CA GLU A 133 -6.89 -6.96 -0.60
C GLU A 133 -6.65 -6.51 0.85
N ASN A 134 -7.28 -7.19 1.80
CA ASN A 134 -6.97 -6.99 3.21
C ASN A 134 -5.49 -7.31 3.48
N PRO A 135 -4.81 -6.54 4.33
CA PRO A 135 -3.44 -6.83 4.72
C PRO A 135 -3.32 -8.23 5.32
N HIS A 136 -2.64 -9.14 4.61
CA HIS A 136 -2.43 -10.53 5.04
C HIS A 136 -0.94 -10.87 5.23
N SER A 137 -0.03 -10.02 4.78
CA SER A 137 1.39 -10.09 5.09
C SER A 137 1.76 -9.10 6.18
N TRP A 138 2.80 -9.41 6.96
CA TRP A 138 3.25 -8.55 8.05
C TRP A 138 3.70 -7.18 7.55
N ALA A 139 4.40 -7.11 6.41
CA ALA A 139 4.87 -5.84 5.85
C ALA A 139 3.70 -4.96 5.37
N GLN A 140 2.69 -5.56 4.74
CA GLN A 140 1.49 -4.87 4.29
C GLN A 140 0.70 -4.30 5.48
N TYR A 141 0.56 -5.10 6.54
CA TYR A 141 -0.12 -4.67 7.74
C TYR A 141 0.64 -3.54 8.46
N LEU A 142 1.98 -3.64 8.53
CA LEU A 142 2.82 -2.59 9.09
C LEU A 142 2.65 -1.25 8.35
N ILE A 143 2.71 -1.28 7.01
CA ILE A 143 2.54 -0.07 6.20
C ILE A 143 1.15 0.53 6.39
N TYR A 144 0.11 -0.31 6.50
CA TYR A 144 -1.24 0.14 6.83
C TYR A 144 -1.29 0.88 8.17
N GLU A 145 -0.70 0.32 9.24
CA GLU A 145 -0.66 0.96 10.56
C GLU A 145 0.14 2.27 10.57
N ILE A 146 1.23 2.35 9.79
CA ILE A 146 1.97 3.60 9.61
C ILE A 146 1.13 4.64 8.86
N CYS A 147 0.41 4.24 7.82
CA CYS A 147 -0.51 5.13 7.10
C CYS A 147 -1.64 5.64 8.00
N ASP A 148 -2.23 4.75 8.82
CA ASP A 148 -3.27 5.15 9.78
C ASP A 148 -2.74 6.14 10.83
N PHE A 149 -1.52 5.94 11.32
CA PHE A 149 -0.86 6.87 12.23
C PHE A 149 -0.60 8.24 11.58
N LEU A 150 -0.15 8.25 10.33
CA LEU A 150 0.13 9.48 9.56
C LEU A 150 -1.13 10.11 8.96
N GLU A 151 -2.32 9.59 9.27
CA GLU A 151 -3.60 10.03 8.72
C GLU A 151 -3.67 9.97 7.19
N VAL A 152 -2.87 9.09 6.56
CA VAL A 152 -2.91 8.85 5.13
C VAL A 152 -4.14 7.98 4.81
N PRO A 153 -5.06 8.43 3.94
CA PRO A 153 -6.22 7.64 3.55
C PRO A 153 -5.82 6.28 2.98
N THR A 154 -6.47 5.21 3.46
CA THR A 154 -6.13 3.84 3.11
C THR A 154 -7.30 3.13 2.47
N PHE A 155 -7.06 2.53 1.29
CA PHE A 155 -8.09 1.84 0.52
C PHE A 155 -7.63 0.46 0.09
N LYS A 156 -8.60 -0.44 0.00
CA LYS A 156 -8.41 -1.79 -0.54
C LYS A 156 -9.40 -2.06 -1.67
N PHE A 157 -9.00 -2.90 -2.60
CA PHE A 157 -9.95 -3.54 -3.47
C PHE A 157 -10.58 -4.73 -2.77
N ASN A 158 -11.87 -4.82 -2.83
CA ASN A 158 -12.62 -5.94 -2.31
C ASN A 158 -13.34 -6.66 -3.45
N ASN A 159 -13.11 -7.96 -3.56
CA ASN A 159 -13.76 -8.80 -4.57
C ASN A 159 -15.04 -9.37 -3.98
N TRP A 160 -16.16 -9.15 -4.64
CA TRP A 160 -17.46 -9.68 -4.21
C TRP A 160 -17.80 -10.95 -4.97
N MET A 161 -17.55 -12.09 -4.34
CA MET A 161 -18.02 -13.37 -4.84
C MET A 161 -19.54 -13.49 -4.56
N PRO A 162 -20.38 -14.00 -5.46
CA PRO A 162 -20.09 -14.74 -6.69
C PRO A 162 -20.01 -13.88 -7.96
N VAL A 163 -20.14 -12.57 -7.85
CA VAL A 163 -20.11 -11.68 -9.01
C VAL A 163 -18.71 -11.08 -9.14
N PRO A 164 -18.09 -11.06 -10.30
CA PRO A 164 -16.76 -10.50 -10.49
C PRO A 164 -16.78 -8.96 -10.44
N LEU A 165 -17.14 -8.42 -9.29
CA LEU A 165 -17.15 -6.99 -9.03
C LEU A 165 -16.04 -6.64 -8.06
N LEU A 166 -15.24 -5.65 -8.43
CA LEU A 166 -14.27 -5.03 -7.56
C LEU A 166 -14.84 -3.73 -7.00
N PHE A 167 -14.73 -3.59 -5.69
CA PHE A 167 -15.09 -2.37 -4.98
C PHE A 167 -13.84 -1.77 -4.37
N LEU A 168 -13.71 -0.47 -4.44
CA LEU A 168 -12.78 0.26 -3.63
C LEU A 168 -13.44 0.56 -2.29
N GLU A 169 -12.79 0.20 -1.20
CA GLU A 169 -13.32 0.32 0.15
C GLU A 169 -12.31 1.01 1.05
N ASN A 170 -12.77 1.98 1.82
CA ASN A 170 -11.93 2.61 2.84
C ASN A 170 -11.66 1.61 3.97
N MET A 171 -10.40 1.36 4.28
CA MET A 171 -10.01 0.32 5.24
C MET A 171 -10.36 0.67 6.69
N LYS A 172 -10.44 1.95 7.03
CA LYS A 172 -10.75 2.41 8.39
C LYS A 172 -12.24 2.35 8.71
N THR A 173 -13.07 2.75 7.74
CA THR A 173 -14.51 2.85 7.91
C THR A 173 -15.27 1.65 7.35
N ASN A 174 -14.64 0.82 6.53
CA ASN A 174 -15.26 -0.24 5.74
C ASN A 174 -16.38 0.27 4.82
N ILE A 175 -16.32 1.53 4.44
CA ILE A 175 -17.29 2.15 3.56
C ILE A 175 -16.80 2.05 2.12
N ARG A 176 -17.68 1.63 1.22
CA ARG A 176 -17.39 1.55 -0.20
C ARG A 176 -17.35 2.92 -0.83
N VAL A 177 -16.35 3.15 -1.68
CA VAL A 177 -16.30 4.36 -2.50
C VAL A 177 -17.30 4.19 -3.64
N ASN A 178 -18.28 5.09 -3.70
CA ASN A 178 -19.31 5.03 -4.72
C ASN A 178 -18.78 5.43 -6.09
N ARG A 179 -19.40 4.81 -7.08
CA ARG A 179 -19.20 5.12 -8.49
C ARG A 179 -20.01 6.34 -8.88
N PRO A 180 -19.47 7.25 -9.70
CA PRO A 180 -20.31 8.27 -10.35
C PRO A 180 -21.41 7.60 -11.15
N ALA A 181 -22.66 8.07 -10.97
CA ALA A 181 -23.87 7.44 -11.51
C ALA A 181 -23.93 7.30 -13.05
N ASN A 182 -23.01 7.93 -13.78
CA ASN A 182 -23.04 8.07 -15.23
C ASN A 182 -22.19 7.04 -15.99
N TYR A 183 -21.60 6.06 -15.29
CA TYR A 183 -20.73 5.09 -15.92
C TYR A 183 -21.37 3.70 -15.99
N LEU A 184 -21.72 3.28 -17.18
CA LEU A 184 -22.05 1.88 -17.51
C LEU A 184 -20.76 1.19 -17.96
N ILE A 185 -20.32 0.20 -17.22
CA ILE A 185 -19.19 -0.63 -17.63
C ILE A 185 -19.73 -1.91 -18.21
N THR A 186 -19.34 -2.19 -19.43
CA THR A 186 -19.78 -3.36 -20.16
C THR A 186 -18.83 -4.55 -20.04
N GLU A 187 -17.57 -4.33 -19.60
CA GLU A 187 -16.56 -5.39 -19.54
C GLU A 187 -15.76 -5.36 -18.22
N TYR A 188 -15.47 -6.54 -17.69
CA TYR A 188 -14.82 -6.74 -16.39
C TYR A 188 -13.42 -6.11 -16.30
N GLU A 189 -12.62 -6.23 -17.35
CA GLU A 189 -11.26 -5.67 -17.38
C GLU A 189 -11.26 -4.14 -17.29
N ASN A 190 -12.25 -3.51 -17.87
CA ASN A 190 -12.45 -2.06 -17.80
C ASN A 190 -12.91 -1.58 -16.43
N GLN A 191 -13.46 -2.46 -15.58
CA GLN A 191 -14.02 -2.09 -14.29
C GLN A 191 -12.96 -1.72 -13.26
N VAL A 192 -11.85 -2.45 -13.22
CA VAL A 192 -10.75 -2.20 -12.28
C VAL A 192 -10.07 -0.89 -12.62
N GLU A 193 -9.70 -0.74 -13.88
CA GLU A 193 -9.07 0.46 -14.41
C GLU A 193 -9.94 1.69 -14.19
N PHE A 194 -11.23 1.55 -14.46
CA PHE A 194 -12.21 2.60 -14.24
C PHE A 194 -12.33 2.98 -12.76
N SER A 195 -12.45 2.03 -11.85
CA SER A 195 -12.65 2.30 -10.43
C SER A 195 -11.49 3.10 -9.83
N ILE A 196 -10.25 2.79 -10.22
CA ILE A 196 -9.08 3.54 -9.77
C ILE A 196 -9.02 4.93 -10.44
N LYS A 197 -9.22 5.01 -11.76
CA LYS A 197 -9.22 6.31 -12.47
C LYS A 197 -10.31 7.23 -11.93
N SER A 198 -11.51 6.70 -11.68
CA SER A 198 -12.62 7.47 -11.11
C SER A 198 -12.31 7.94 -9.68
N PHE A 199 -11.79 7.05 -8.84
CA PHE A 199 -11.39 7.38 -7.49
C PHE A 199 -10.31 8.47 -7.46
N ILE A 200 -9.28 8.34 -8.31
CA ILE A 200 -8.21 9.34 -8.41
C ILE A 200 -8.72 10.64 -8.98
N TYR A 201 -9.65 10.58 -9.94
CA TYR A 201 -10.33 11.78 -10.46
C TYR A 201 -11.10 12.50 -9.36
N ASP A 202 -11.86 11.77 -8.54
CA ASP A 202 -12.59 12.32 -7.40
C ASP A 202 -11.68 12.92 -6.33
N LEU A 203 -10.52 12.30 -6.05
CA LEU A 203 -9.49 12.87 -5.17
C LEU A 203 -8.96 14.21 -5.70
N ASN A 204 -8.80 14.33 -7.02
CA ASN A 204 -8.30 15.55 -7.65
C ASN A 204 -9.34 16.68 -7.72
N THR A 205 -10.62 16.33 -7.94
CA THR A 205 -11.70 17.29 -8.21
C THR A 205 -12.43 17.72 -6.94
N LYS A 206 -12.49 16.85 -5.93
CA LYS A 206 -13.22 17.11 -4.69
C LYS A 206 -12.27 17.00 -3.49
N LYS A 207 -11.49 18.05 -3.26
CA LYS A 207 -10.77 18.17 -1.98
C LYS A 207 -11.68 18.23 -0.76
N GLU A 208 -13.00 18.28 -0.90
CA GLU A 208 -13.90 18.62 0.20
C GLU A 208 -15.11 17.71 0.44
N ASN A 209 -15.50 16.80 -0.45
CA ASN A 209 -16.69 15.97 -0.18
C ASN A 209 -16.61 14.59 -0.85
N PHE A 210 -16.12 13.60 -0.09
CA PHE A 210 -16.46 12.22 -0.37
C PHE A 210 -17.86 11.95 0.18
N GLU A 211 -18.88 11.90 -0.69
CA GLU A 211 -20.14 11.31 -0.31
C GLU A 211 -19.95 9.80 -0.19
N ILE A 212 -19.89 9.35 1.03
CA ILE A 212 -19.76 7.94 1.42
C ILE A 212 -21.17 7.48 1.73
N PHE A 213 -21.70 6.53 0.96
CA PHE A 213 -23.01 5.92 1.22
C PHE A 213 -22.83 4.55 1.88
N TYR A 214 -23.70 4.26 2.84
CA TYR A 214 -23.83 2.99 3.57
C TYR A 214 -24.44 1.91 2.69
#